data_b4940fb9084e685e3dae156a250fc0b5
#
_entry.id   b4940fb9084e685e3dae156a250fc0b5
#
_cell.length_a   1.000
_cell.length_b   1.000
_cell.length_c   1.000
_cell.angle_alpha   90.00
_cell.angle_beta   90.00
_cell.angle_gamma   90.00
#
_symmetry.space_group_name_H-M   'P 1'
#
loop_
_entity.id
_entity.type
_entity.pdbx_description
1 polymer ?
#
loop_
_entity_poly.entity_id
_entity_poly.type
_entity_poly.pdbx_seq_one_letter_code
_entity_poly.pdbx_strand_id
1 'polypeptide(L)'
;LSEKFPVLLNKEEKSSMQTFLEMFKQLDSVNKEVISQENEFFSVYDKKYNPLFDVLNGKIDDLAKVNENVRKIKDTSEEMELIALNAMVISIKSGEKGRAFSSITESLKQLSTDMNIYTNKLLEEEQQLLKQINDLREVFNGIVEYQKDLSKVGSTSSTDVTTLIEKTSAPLEEIKSTISSVYLPIQSAMEGFQ
;
A
#
# COMPACT_ATOMS: atom_id res chain seq x y z
N LEU A 1 -57.38 -28.88 33.95
CA LEU A 1 -56.47 -27.69 34.02
C LEU A 1 -55.05 -28.02 33.64
N SER A 2 -54.61 -29.29 33.66
CA SER A 2 -53.28 -29.79 33.31
C SER A 2 -52.95 -29.74 31.81
N GLU A 3 -53.97 -29.68 30.94
CA GLU A 3 -53.77 -29.68 29.48
C GLU A 3 -53.62 -28.27 28.86
N LYS A 4 -53.77 -27.21 29.66
CA LYS A 4 -53.79 -25.82 29.15
C LYS A 4 -52.59 -24.97 29.53
N PHE A 5 -51.58 -25.54 30.19
CA PHE A 5 -50.28 -24.92 30.33
C PHE A 5 -49.21 -25.76 29.64
N PRO A 6 -49.25 -25.85 28.32
CA PRO A 6 -48.11 -26.42 27.62
C PRO A 6 -46.98 -25.38 27.62
N VAL A 7 -45.99 -25.69 28.42
CA VAL A 7 -44.64 -25.39 27.98
C VAL A 7 -44.37 -23.92 27.64
N LEU A 8 -44.06 -23.17 28.67
CA LEU A 8 -43.59 -21.77 28.54
C LEU A 8 -42.25 -21.65 27.78
N LEU A 9 -41.63 -22.77 27.46
CA LEU A 9 -40.50 -22.85 26.50
C LEU A 9 -40.45 -24.26 25.92
N ASN A 10 -40.88 -24.38 24.70
CA ASN A 10 -40.69 -25.57 23.90
C ASN A 10 -39.19 -25.86 23.79
N LYS A 11 -38.80 -27.13 23.75
CA LYS A 11 -37.43 -27.60 23.53
C LYS A 11 -36.76 -26.94 22.29
N GLU A 12 -37.59 -26.55 21.30
CA GLU A 12 -37.19 -25.86 20.09
C GLU A 12 -36.77 -24.39 20.35
N GLU A 13 -37.48 -23.65 21.22
CA GLU A 13 -37.13 -22.24 21.54
C GLU A 13 -35.84 -22.17 22.33
N LYS A 14 -35.57 -23.11 23.22
CA LYS A 14 -34.33 -23.25 23.96
C LYS A 14 -33.18 -23.62 23.02
N SER A 15 -33.44 -24.47 22.03
CA SER A 15 -32.50 -24.84 20.98
C SER A 15 -32.18 -23.65 20.08
N SER A 16 -33.21 -22.87 19.68
CA SER A 16 -33.03 -21.68 18.84
C SER A 16 -32.20 -20.60 19.51
N MET A 17 -32.39 -20.38 20.81
CA MET A 17 -31.62 -19.41 21.59
C MET A 17 -30.15 -19.84 21.77
N GLN A 18 -29.90 -21.12 21.98
CA GLN A 18 -28.53 -21.66 22.03
C GLN A 18 -27.85 -21.52 20.68
N THR A 19 -28.53 -21.85 19.59
CA THR A 19 -28.03 -21.69 18.23
C THR A 19 -27.70 -20.22 17.93
N PHE A 20 -28.55 -19.29 18.36
CA PHE A 20 -28.32 -17.86 18.20
C PHE A 20 -27.05 -17.40 18.94
N LEU A 21 -26.83 -17.81 20.19
CA LEU A 21 -25.65 -17.51 20.96
C LEU A 21 -24.39 -18.11 20.35
N GLU A 22 -24.48 -19.33 19.81
CA GLU A 22 -23.36 -19.95 19.09
C GLU A 22 -23.00 -19.20 17.80
N MET A 23 -24.00 -18.73 17.04
CA MET A 23 -23.77 -17.90 15.86
C MET A 23 -23.06 -16.59 16.21
N PHE A 24 -23.44 -15.92 17.31
CA PHE A 24 -22.75 -14.72 17.77
C PHE A 24 -21.30 -14.98 18.17
N LYS A 25 -21.01 -16.09 18.85
CA LYS A 25 -19.64 -16.49 19.19
C LYS A 25 -18.81 -16.78 17.94
N GLN A 26 -19.42 -17.44 16.96
CA GLN A 26 -18.75 -17.70 15.68
C GLN A 26 -18.47 -16.38 14.92
N LEU A 27 -19.42 -15.45 14.90
CA LEU A 27 -19.24 -14.14 14.28
C LEU A 27 -18.10 -13.35 14.94
N ASP A 28 -18.03 -13.33 16.27
CA ASP A 28 -16.93 -12.70 17.01
C ASP A 28 -15.58 -13.34 16.67
N SER A 29 -15.52 -14.67 16.62
CA SER A 29 -14.30 -15.42 16.26
C SER A 29 -13.83 -15.09 14.84
N VAL A 30 -14.75 -15.11 13.87
CA VAL A 30 -14.44 -14.77 12.47
C VAL A 30 -13.98 -13.32 12.35
N ASN A 31 -14.62 -12.39 13.04
CA ASN A 31 -14.25 -10.98 13.01
C ASN A 31 -12.85 -10.76 13.60
N LYS A 32 -12.51 -11.41 14.71
CA LYS A 32 -11.15 -11.36 15.29
C LYS A 32 -10.11 -11.96 14.35
N GLU A 33 -10.42 -13.03 13.65
CA GLU A 33 -9.54 -13.66 12.68
C GLU A 33 -9.28 -12.73 11.48
N VAL A 34 -10.33 -12.11 10.93
CA VAL A 34 -10.21 -11.13 9.83
C VAL A 34 -9.29 -9.97 10.24
N ILE A 35 -9.51 -9.39 11.43
CA ILE A 35 -8.67 -8.28 11.92
C ILE A 35 -7.21 -8.74 12.10
N SER A 36 -7.00 -9.95 12.61
CA SER A 36 -5.65 -10.50 12.78
C SER A 36 -4.94 -10.66 11.43
N GLN A 37 -5.63 -11.22 10.43
CA GLN A 37 -5.10 -11.39 9.08
C GLN A 37 -4.83 -10.05 8.39
N GLU A 38 -5.71 -9.07 8.57
CA GLU A 38 -5.54 -7.71 8.08
C GLU A 38 -4.30 -7.06 8.69
N ASN A 39 -4.11 -7.13 10.00
CA ASN A 39 -2.94 -6.59 10.68
C ASN A 39 -1.63 -7.29 10.25
N GLU A 40 -1.66 -8.60 10.05
CA GLU A 40 -0.51 -9.36 9.53
C GLU A 40 -0.17 -8.92 8.11
N PHE A 41 -1.16 -8.80 7.23
CA PHE A 41 -0.98 -8.30 5.87
C PHE A 41 -0.31 -6.93 5.86
N PHE A 42 -0.80 -5.99 6.67
CA PHE A 42 -0.25 -4.65 6.76
C PHE A 42 1.15 -4.61 7.36
N SER A 43 1.43 -5.44 8.36
CA SER A 43 2.79 -5.57 8.91
C SER A 43 3.78 -6.08 7.85
N VAL A 44 3.37 -7.05 7.03
CA VAL A 44 4.20 -7.55 5.92
C VAL A 44 4.37 -6.49 4.85
N TYR A 45 3.30 -5.75 4.55
CA TYR A 45 3.33 -4.64 3.60
C TYR A 45 4.35 -3.58 4.02
N ASP A 46 4.25 -3.07 5.25
CA ASP A 46 5.18 -2.06 5.78
C ASP A 46 6.64 -2.52 5.73
N LYS A 47 6.91 -3.75 6.14
CA LYS A 47 8.26 -4.31 6.12
C LYS A 47 8.86 -4.45 4.73
N LYS A 48 8.04 -4.73 3.72
CA LYS A 48 8.51 -4.94 2.34
C LYS A 48 8.58 -3.65 1.53
N TYR A 49 7.65 -2.74 1.73
CA TYR A 49 7.48 -1.60 0.84
C TYR A 49 8.08 -0.30 1.39
N ASN A 50 8.16 -0.08 2.70
CA ASN A 50 8.85 1.07 3.25
C ASN A 50 10.34 1.14 2.84
N PRO A 51 11.12 0.04 2.87
CA PRO A 51 12.48 0.06 2.35
C PRO A 51 12.56 0.38 0.85
N LEU A 52 11.54 0.02 0.08
CA LEU A 52 11.48 0.34 -1.34
C LEU A 52 11.33 1.85 -1.58
N PHE A 53 10.56 2.54 -0.73
CA PHE A 53 10.46 4.00 -0.77
C PHE A 53 11.80 4.68 -0.50
N ASP A 54 12.56 4.19 0.47
CA ASP A 54 13.89 4.72 0.77
C ASP A 54 14.85 4.53 -0.42
N VAL A 55 14.79 3.37 -1.07
CA VAL A 55 15.55 3.09 -2.28
C VAL A 55 15.12 4.02 -3.43
N LEU A 56 13.83 4.23 -3.64
CA LEU A 56 13.33 5.13 -4.69
C LEU A 56 13.76 6.57 -4.46
N ASN A 57 13.69 7.05 -3.21
CA ASN A 57 14.16 8.39 -2.87
C ASN A 57 15.67 8.53 -3.10
N GLY A 58 16.48 7.53 -2.70
CA GLY A 58 17.89 7.51 -2.98
C GLY A 58 18.21 7.51 -4.49
N LYS A 59 17.38 6.86 -5.32
CA LYS A 59 17.53 6.89 -6.77
C LYS A 59 17.20 8.24 -7.39
N ILE A 60 16.28 9.00 -6.83
CA ILE A 60 16.03 10.40 -7.27
C ILE A 60 17.27 11.26 -7.03
N ASP A 61 17.89 11.13 -5.85
CA ASP A 61 19.13 11.86 -5.53
C ASP A 61 20.29 11.46 -6.44
N ASP A 62 20.42 10.17 -6.75
CA ASP A 62 21.42 9.68 -7.70
C ASP A 62 21.19 10.25 -9.11
N LEU A 63 19.94 10.30 -9.58
CA LEU A 63 19.59 10.89 -10.87
C LEU A 63 19.91 12.40 -10.92
N ALA A 64 19.70 13.14 -9.85
CA ALA A 64 20.08 14.55 -9.78
C ALA A 64 21.59 14.75 -9.97
N LYS A 65 22.42 13.86 -9.40
CA LYS A 65 23.89 13.88 -9.61
C LYS A 65 24.25 13.52 -11.05
N VAL A 66 23.56 12.54 -11.65
CA VAL A 66 23.74 12.18 -13.06
C VAL A 66 23.43 13.38 -13.94
N ASN A 67 22.32 14.09 -13.70
CA ASN A 67 21.94 15.28 -14.44
C ASN A 67 23.03 16.37 -14.39
N GLU A 68 23.59 16.63 -13.20
CA GLU A 68 24.70 17.59 -13.07
C GLU A 68 25.91 17.18 -13.92
N ASN A 69 26.28 15.91 -13.90
CA ASN A 69 27.39 15.41 -14.69
C ASN A 69 27.12 15.48 -16.21
N VAL A 70 25.90 15.15 -16.63
CA VAL A 70 25.48 15.24 -18.04
C VAL A 70 25.53 16.69 -18.53
N ARG A 71 25.12 17.66 -17.70
CA ARG A 71 25.26 19.09 -18.04
C ARG A 71 26.71 19.50 -18.19
N LYS A 72 27.62 19.09 -17.30
CA LYS A 72 29.04 19.35 -17.42
C LYS A 72 29.66 18.76 -18.72
N ILE A 73 29.21 17.55 -19.10
CA ILE A 73 29.62 16.92 -20.36
C ILE A 73 29.13 17.76 -21.54
N LYS A 74 27.88 18.28 -21.49
CA LYS A 74 27.35 19.13 -22.54
C LYS A 74 28.13 20.43 -22.66
N ASP A 75 28.41 21.11 -21.55
CA ASP A 75 29.22 22.33 -21.56
C ASP A 75 30.63 22.08 -22.15
N THR A 76 31.29 20.98 -21.74
CA THR A 76 32.58 20.56 -22.29
C THR A 76 32.47 20.28 -23.79
N SER A 77 31.39 19.68 -24.26
CA SER A 77 31.15 19.41 -25.68
C SER A 77 31.03 20.69 -26.49
N GLU A 78 30.30 21.70 -25.97
CA GLU A 78 30.18 23.00 -26.63
C GLU A 78 31.52 23.74 -26.70
N GLU A 79 32.33 23.67 -25.63
CA GLU A 79 33.70 24.21 -25.64
C GLU A 79 34.61 23.49 -26.67
N MET A 80 34.51 22.16 -26.77
CA MET A 80 35.22 21.36 -27.76
C MET A 80 34.85 21.75 -29.21
N GLU A 81 33.56 22.04 -29.46
CA GLU A 81 33.11 22.50 -30.78
C GLU A 81 33.73 23.84 -31.14
N LEU A 82 33.76 24.78 -30.22
CA LEU A 82 34.42 26.09 -30.42
C LEU A 82 35.92 25.96 -30.69
N ILE A 83 36.59 25.10 -29.93
CA ILE A 83 38.02 24.82 -30.14
C ILE A 83 38.24 24.19 -31.51
N ALA A 84 37.41 23.21 -31.90
CA ALA A 84 37.50 22.56 -33.20
C ALA A 84 37.29 23.56 -34.36
N LEU A 85 36.29 24.43 -34.26
CA LEU A 85 36.05 25.47 -35.28
C LEU A 85 37.23 26.47 -35.40
N ASN A 86 37.75 26.93 -34.26
CA ASN A 86 38.89 27.83 -34.25
C ASN A 86 40.13 27.17 -34.84
N ALA A 87 40.43 25.92 -34.47
CA ALA A 87 41.53 25.14 -34.99
C ALA A 87 41.37 24.86 -36.51
N MET A 88 40.16 24.62 -36.98
CA MET A 88 39.84 24.45 -38.40
C MET A 88 40.15 25.71 -39.20
N VAL A 89 39.77 26.90 -38.70
CA VAL A 89 40.09 28.18 -39.34
C VAL A 89 41.59 28.40 -39.43
N ILE A 90 42.36 28.10 -38.39
CA ILE A 90 43.83 28.19 -38.37
C ILE A 90 44.44 27.20 -39.35
N SER A 91 43.92 25.97 -39.39
CA SER A 91 44.40 24.92 -40.31
C SER A 91 44.22 25.34 -41.78
N ILE A 92 43.08 25.90 -42.13
CA ILE A 92 42.81 26.42 -43.52
C ILE A 92 43.79 27.54 -43.84
N LYS A 93 43.98 28.50 -42.95
CA LYS A 93 44.92 29.62 -43.14
C LYS A 93 46.37 29.16 -43.29
N SER A 94 46.75 28.03 -42.75
CA SER A 94 48.10 27.46 -42.82
C SER A 94 48.40 26.67 -44.11
N GLY A 95 47.41 26.52 -44.98
CA GLY A 95 47.52 25.86 -46.29
C GLY A 95 47.95 24.38 -46.16
N GLU A 96 48.92 23.95 -46.98
CA GLU A 96 49.41 22.55 -46.98
C GLU A 96 49.92 22.08 -45.61
N LYS A 97 50.54 22.97 -44.85
CA LYS A 97 51.10 22.65 -43.53
C LYS A 97 49.96 22.38 -42.49
N GLY A 98 48.78 22.94 -42.72
CA GLY A 98 47.59 22.74 -41.87
C GLY A 98 46.80 21.47 -42.18
N ARG A 99 47.05 20.78 -43.27
CA ARG A 99 46.23 19.69 -43.80
C ARG A 99 46.06 18.51 -42.80
N ALA A 100 47.12 18.14 -42.08
CA ALA A 100 47.03 17.12 -41.05
C ALA A 100 46.17 17.57 -39.85
N PHE A 101 46.17 18.86 -39.53
CA PHE A 101 45.34 19.43 -38.48
C PHE A 101 43.88 19.50 -38.88
N SER A 102 43.53 19.67 -40.14
CA SER A 102 42.14 19.69 -40.60
C SER A 102 41.41 18.40 -40.29
N SER A 103 42.04 17.26 -40.49
CA SER A 103 41.45 15.96 -40.19
C SER A 103 41.18 15.77 -38.69
N ILE A 104 42.12 16.22 -37.84
CA ILE A 104 41.95 16.15 -36.37
C ILE A 104 40.84 17.06 -35.91
N THR A 105 40.75 18.29 -36.45
CA THR A 105 39.68 19.24 -36.06
C THR A 105 38.28 18.81 -36.54
N GLU A 106 38.23 18.13 -37.71
CA GLU A 106 36.97 17.55 -38.20
C GLU A 106 36.53 16.38 -37.32
N SER A 107 37.42 15.49 -36.90
CA SER A 107 37.15 14.43 -35.97
C SER A 107 36.72 14.97 -34.59
N LEU A 108 37.36 16.05 -34.10
CA LEU A 108 37.00 16.70 -32.86
C LEU A 108 35.59 17.32 -32.91
N LYS A 109 35.26 17.98 -34.03
CA LYS A 109 33.94 18.53 -34.27
C LYS A 109 32.87 17.41 -34.29
N GLN A 110 33.14 16.31 -35.00
CA GLN A 110 32.22 15.19 -35.05
C GLN A 110 31.99 14.59 -33.64
N LEU A 111 33.08 14.40 -32.87
CA LEU A 111 33.01 13.90 -31.49
C LEU A 111 32.14 14.82 -30.60
N SER A 112 32.33 16.14 -30.69
CA SER A 112 31.51 17.12 -29.96
C SER A 112 30.05 17.04 -30.37
N THR A 113 29.75 16.92 -31.67
CA THR A 113 28.39 16.75 -32.16
C THR A 113 27.73 15.47 -31.59
N ASP A 114 28.46 14.35 -31.62
CA ASP A 114 27.98 13.07 -31.10
C ASP A 114 27.74 13.14 -29.56
N MET A 115 28.66 13.77 -28.83
CA MET A 115 28.50 14.01 -27.41
C MET A 115 27.25 14.84 -27.12
N ASN A 116 26.95 15.89 -27.87
CA ASN A 116 25.74 16.69 -27.71
C ASN A 116 24.45 15.88 -27.97
N ILE A 117 24.47 15.02 -28.99
CA ILE A 117 23.33 14.15 -29.29
C ILE A 117 23.10 13.17 -28.15
N TYR A 118 24.15 12.50 -27.67
CA TYR A 118 24.02 11.52 -26.57
C TYR A 118 23.63 12.17 -25.25
N THR A 119 24.15 13.36 -24.92
CA THR A 119 23.79 14.09 -23.70
C THR A 119 22.34 14.54 -23.72
N ASN A 120 21.83 15.05 -24.84
CA ASN A 120 20.43 15.41 -24.95
C ASN A 120 19.51 14.19 -24.78
N LYS A 121 19.88 13.05 -25.38
CA LYS A 121 19.14 11.80 -25.23
C LYS A 121 19.15 11.31 -23.78
N LEU A 122 20.30 11.39 -23.09
CA LEU A 122 20.39 11.04 -21.65
C LEU A 122 19.50 11.92 -20.79
N LEU A 123 19.40 13.22 -21.06
CA LEU A 123 18.51 14.15 -20.37
C LEU A 123 17.03 13.81 -20.60
N GLU A 124 16.66 13.41 -21.80
CA GLU A 124 15.29 12.97 -22.11
C GLU A 124 14.94 11.67 -21.38
N GLU A 125 15.83 10.67 -21.38
CA GLU A 125 15.65 9.40 -20.69
C GLU A 125 15.57 9.60 -19.16
N GLU A 126 16.39 10.50 -18.61
CA GLU A 126 16.33 10.88 -17.19
C GLU A 126 14.97 11.49 -16.81
N GLN A 127 14.45 12.42 -17.61
CA GLN A 127 13.13 13.03 -17.36
C GLN A 127 12.02 11.98 -17.39
N GLN A 128 12.08 11.03 -18.32
CA GLN A 128 11.12 9.92 -18.37
C GLN A 128 11.22 9.04 -17.14
N LEU A 129 12.43 8.73 -16.67
CA LEU A 129 12.65 7.92 -15.48
C LEU A 129 12.15 8.63 -14.22
N LEU A 130 12.42 9.94 -14.07
CA LEU A 130 11.88 10.75 -12.97
C LEU A 130 10.36 10.75 -12.94
N LYS A 131 9.73 10.86 -14.11
CA LYS A 131 8.27 10.77 -14.22
C LYS A 131 7.77 9.41 -13.76
N GLN A 132 8.36 8.31 -14.22
CA GLN A 132 7.98 6.96 -13.82
C GLN A 132 8.15 6.72 -12.31
N ILE A 133 9.21 7.25 -11.70
CA ILE A 133 9.43 7.17 -10.25
C ILE A 133 8.33 7.95 -9.51
N ASN A 134 7.94 9.14 -9.98
CA ASN A 134 6.88 9.92 -9.36
C ASN A 134 5.51 9.24 -9.51
N ASP A 135 5.20 8.71 -10.69
CA ASP A 135 3.97 7.94 -10.92
C ASP A 135 3.90 6.72 -9.98
N LEU A 136 5.02 6.02 -9.80
CA LEU A 136 5.12 4.90 -8.85
C LEU A 136 4.90 5.34 -7.41
N ARG A 137 5.47 6.49 -6.98
CA ARG A 137 5.24 7.06 -5.64
C ARG A 137 3.77 7.40 -5.42
N GLU A 138 3.10 7.95 -6.41
CA GLU A 138 1.66 8.27 -6.34
C GLU A 138 0.82 6.99 -6.13
N VAL A 139 1.11 5.93 -6.89
CA VAL A 139 0.46 4.62 -6.71
C VAL A 139 0.68 4.07 -5.30
N PHE A 140 1.90 4.12 -4.79
CA PHE A 140 2.20 3.65 -3.42
C PHE A 140 1.49 4.48 -2.36
N ASN A 141 1.47 5.81 -2.50
CA ASN A 141 0.73 6.68 -1.57
C ASN A 141 -0.77 6.36 -1.57
N GLY A 142 -1.34 6.10 -2.74
CA GLY A 142 -2.73 5.65 -2.86
C GLY A 142 -3.01 4.33 -2.15
N ILE A 143 -2.07 3.37 -2.23
CA ILE A 143 -2.18 2.09 -1.50
C ILE A 143 -2.13 2.31 0.01
N VAL A 144 -1.23 3.17 0.51
CA VAL A 144 -1.13 3.50 1.94
C VAL A 144 -2.41 4.19 2.45
N GLU A 145 -2.98 5.10 1.67
CA GLU A 145 -4.24 5.77 2.02
C GLU A 145 -5.42 4.78 2.05
N TYR A 146 -5.53 3.94 1.04
CA TYR A 146 -6.54 2.87 1.00
C TYR A 146 -6.41 1.90 2.17
N GLN A 147 -5.18 1.53 2.53
CA GLN A 147 -4.87 0.73 3.72
C GLN A 147 -5.40 1.38 5.00
N LYS A 148 -5.15 2.67 5.17
CA LYS A 148 -5.58 3.43 6.34
C LYS A 148 -7.11 3.47 6.46
N ASP A 149 -7.80 3.60 5.34
CA ASP A 149 -9.25 3.60 5.30
C ASP A 149 -9.81 2.21 5.60
N LEU A 150 -9.23 1.14 5.06
CA LEU A 150 -9.61 -0.24 5.37
C LEU A 150 -9.44 -0.56 6.86
N SER A 151 -8.31 -0.22 7.45
CA SER A 151 -8.04 -0.41 8.88
C SER A 151 -9.04 0.35 9.75
N LYS A 152 -9.46 1.54 9.33
CA LYS A 152 -10.48 2.33 10.02
C LYS A 152 -11.87 1.67 9.96
N VAL A 153 -12.25 1.14 8.81
CA VAL A 153 -13.51 0.39 8.64
C VAL A 153 -13.48 -0.89 9.45
N GLY A 154 -12.40 -1.66 9.42
CA GLY A 154 -12.23 -2.89 10.19
C GLY A 154 -12.34 -2.65 11.70
N SER A 155 -11.66 -1.65 12.23
CA SER A 155 -11.70 -1.30 13.64
C SER A 155 -13.10 -0.84 14.11
N THR A 156 -13.81 -0.06 13.30
CA THR A 156 -15.17 0.40 13.60
C THR A 156 -16.14 -0.78 13.60
N SER A 157 -16.10 -1.62 12.57
CA SER A 157 -16.95 -2.81 12.46
C SER A 157 -16.73 -3.79 13.62
N SER A 158 -15.47 -3.99 14.04
CA SER A 158 -15.15 -4.83 15.21
C SER A 158 -15.75 -4.28 16.50
N THR A 159 -15.63 -2.99 16.73
CA THR A 159 -16.18 -2.34 17.93
C THR A 159 -17.70 -2.45 17.96
N ASP A 160 -18.36 -2.26 16.83
CA ASP A 160 -19.82 -2.35 16.71
C ASP A 160 -20.32 -3.78 16.96
N VAL A 161 -19.65 -4.80 16.41
CA VAL A 161 -19.99 -6.22 16.63
C VAL A 161 -19.77 -6.59 18.10
N THR A 162 -18.65 -6.23 18.71
CA THR A 162 -18.36 -6.50 20.12
C THR A 162 -19.39 -5.84 21.03
N THR A 163 -19.73 -4.58 20.77
CA THR A 163 -20.76 -3.85 21.53
C THR A 163 -22.15 -4.49 21.38
N LEU A 164 -22.48 -4.97 20.18
CA LEU A 164 -23.74 -5.66 19.93
C LEU A 164 -23.81 -6.99 20.70
N ILE A 165 -22.71 -7.75 20.71
CA ILE A 165 -22.61 -9.01 21.47
C ILE A 165 -22.77 -8.75 22.98
N GLU A 166 -22.08 -7.76 23.54
CA GLU A 166 -22.18 -7.40 24.97
C GLU A 166 -23.58 -6.95 25.34
N LYS A 167 -24.23 -6.11 24.55
CA LYS A 167 -25.58 -5.63 24.77
C LYS A 167 -26.67 -6.72 24.64
N THR A 168 -26.39 -7.77 23.89
CA THR A 168 -27.37 -8.84 23.61
C THR A 168 -27.18 -10.05 24.52
N SER A 169 -25.92 -10.42 24.83
CA SER A 169 -25.63 -11.62 25.64
C SER A 169 -26.05 -11.48 27.11
N ALA A 170 -25.81 -10.31 27.73
CA ALA A 170 -26.19 -10.09 29.13
C ALA A 170 -27.70 -10.20 29.38
N PRO A 171 -28.60 -9.50 28.63
CA PRO A 171 -30.05 -9.69 28.77
C PRO A 171 -30.52 -11.13 28.48
N LEU A 172 -29.88 -11.82 27.54
CA LEU A 172 -30.23 -13.21 27.20
C LEU A 172 -29.89 -14.18 28.35
N GLU A 173 -28.77 -14.01 29.04
CA GLU A 173 -28.42 -14.81 30.22
C GLU A 173 -29.36 -14.48 31.39
N GLU A 174 -29.80 -13.23 31.58
CA GLU A 174 -30.80 -12.83 32.58
C GLU A 174 -32.15 -13.47 32.31
N ILE A 175 -32.64 -13.44 31.06
CA ILE A 175 -33.85 -14.11 30.64
C ILE A 175 -33.78 -15.61 30.92
N LYS A 176 -32.67 -16.26 30.55
CA LYS A 176 -32.40 -17.68 30.78
C LYS A 176 -32.43 -18.03 32.28
N SER A 177 -31.80 -17.18 33.11
CA SER A 177 -31.82 -17.33 34.57
C SER A 177 -33.24 -17.21 35.14
N THR A 178 -33.97 -16.18 34.71
CA THR A 178 -35.35 -15.94 35.13
C THR A 178 -36.28 -17.10 34.75
N ILE A 179 -36.20 -17.57 33.51
CA ILE A 179 -36.96 -18.74 33.06
C ILE A 179 -36.62 -19.97 33.89
N SER A 180 -35.35 -20.23 34.17
CA SER A 180 -34.93 -21.38 34.97
C SER A 180 -35.43 -21.29 36.41
N SER A 181 -35.47 -20.09 37.00
CA SER A 181 -35.95 -19.85 38.36
C SER A 181 -37.49 -19.98 38.52
N VAL A 182 -38.24 -19.73 37.44
CA VAL A 182 -39.70 -19.87 37.41
C VAL A 182 -40.11 -21.31 37.02
N TYR A 183 -39.44 -21.89 36.08
CA TYR A 183 -39.79 -23.23 35.54
C TYR A 183 -39.60 -24.34 36.57
N LEU A 184 -38.47 -24.37 37.30
CA LEU A 184 -38.16 -25.41 38.29
C LEU A 184 -39.19 -25.50 39.41
N PRO A 185 -39.62 -24.38 40.08
CA PRO A 185 -40.63 -24.40 41.07
C PRO A 185 -42.01 -24.84 40.55
N ILE A 186 -42.38 -24.44 39.33
CA ILE A 186 -43.64 -24.84 38.70
C ILE A 186 -43.64 -26.36 38.43
N GLN A 187 -42.54 -26.90 37.91
CA GLN A 187 -42.40 -28.33 37.67
C GLN A 187 -42.49 -29.12 38.98
N SER A 188 -41.80 -28.68 40.04
CA SER A 188 -41.86 -29.32 41.36
C SER A 188 -43.25 -29.25 41.99
N ALA A 189 -43.98 -28.13 41.81
CA ALA A 189 -45.33 -27.99 42.25
C ALA A 189 -46.28 -28.93 41.50
N MET A 190 -46.14 -29.11 40.20
CA MET A 190 -46.92 -30.03 39.38
C MET A 190 -46.70 -31.51 39.76
N GLU A 191 -45.45 -31.90 40.05
CA GLU A 191 -45.09 -33.25 40.50
C GLU A 191 -45.63 -33.58 41.91
N GLY A 192 -45.77 -32.56 42.76
CA GLY A 192 -46.34 -32.71 44.10
C GLY A 192 -47.88 -32.82 44.14
N PHE A 193 -48.57 -32.61 43.02
CA PHE A 193 -50.02 -32.75 42.86
C PHE A 193 -50.46 -34.09 42.20
N GLN A 194 -49.51 -35.00 41.92
CA GLN A 194 -49.78 -36.40 41.52
C GLN A 194 -49.71 -37.32 42.70
#